data_1e47cf9e753718dd3314690291c20a00
#
_entry.id   1e47cf9e753718dd3314690291c20a00
#
_cell.length_a   1.000
_cell.length_b   1.000
_cell.length_c   1.000
_cell.angle_alpha   90.00
_cell.angle_beta   90.00
_cell.angle_gamma   90.00
#
_symmetry.space_group_name_H-M   'P 1'
#
loop_
_entity.id
_entity.type
_entity.pdbx_description
1 polymer ?
#
loop_
_entity_poly.entity_id
_entity_poly.type
_entity_poly.pdbx_seq_one_letter_code
_entity_poly.pdbx_strand_id
1 'polypeptide(L)'
;MDDKKKYYEEKAKGLLNFNMMAKQSKMSDNLHKMARGEAIMLECLAHSDNGLMPNEIAKSAYVSTARVAAFLKAVEKKGYIQRISLEGDRRKVNIVLTDIGWDAVKGRRERMLKGVVAYLERLGEEDTENLLRILEKTRTIMKENNDMKGKQ
;
A
#
# COMPACT_ATOMS: atom_id res chain seq x y z
N MET A 1 3.46 39.47 5.07
CA MET A 1 4.10 38.12 4.96
C MET A 1 3.71 37.21 6.10
N ASP A 2 3.33 37.73 7.25
CA ASP A 2 2.98 36.98 8.49
C ASP A 2 1.59 36.32 8.42
N ASP A 3 0.59 36.99 7.87
CA ASP A 3 -0.81 36.52 7.81
C ASP A 3 -0.97 35.21 6.96
N LYS A 4 -0.24 35.12 5.86
CA LYS A 4 -0.30 33.97 4.96
C LYS A 4 0.33 32.73 5.59
N LYS A 5 1.39 32.90 6.35
CA LYS A 5 2.04 31.83 7.10
C LYS A 5 1.12 31.33 8.23
N LYS A 6 0.52 32.23 8.97
CA LYS A 6 -0.43 31.93 10.06
C LYS A 6 -1.67 31.17 9.54
N TYR A 7 -2.19 31.56 8.36
CA TYR A 7 -3.27 30.83 7.68
C TYR A 7 -2.90 29.37 7.42
N TYR A 8 -1.73 29.10 6.82
CA TYR A 8 -1.32 27.72 6.53
C TYR A 8 -0.97 26.91 7.78
N GLU A 9 -0.46 27.52 8.84
CA GLU A 9 -0.24 26.85 10.12
C GLU A 9 -1.56 26.41 10.76
N GLU A 10 -2.60 27.22 10.71
CA GLU A 10 -3.93 26.87 11.19
C GLU A 10 -4.53 25.69 10.39
N LYS A 11 -4.45 25.73 9.05
CA LYS A 11 -4.92 24.64 8.19
C LYS A 11 -4.14 23.35 8.39
N ALA A 12 -2.82 23.45 8.59
CA ALA A 12 -1.98 22.29 8.91
C ALA A 12 -2.38 21.61 10.23
N LYS A 13 -2.69 22.38 11.28
CA LYS A 13 -3.23 21.85 12.54
C LYS A 13 -4.54 21.10 12.33
N GLY A 14 -5.46 21.64 11.53
CA GLY A 14 -6.71 20.97 11.16
C GLY A 14 -6.48 19.64 10.46
N LEU A 15 -5.55 19.60 9.50
CA LEU A 15 -5.20 18.39 8.75
C LEU A 15 -4.55 17.32 9.65
N LEU A 16 -3.66 17.73 10.58
CA LEU A 16 -3.04 16.83 11.54
C LEU A 16 -4.08 16.24 12.51
N ASN A 17 -5.02 17.05 12.98
CA ASN A 17 -6.12 16.59 13.83
C ASN A 17 -7.03 15.60 13.10
N PHE A 18 -7.35 15.83 11.82
CA PHE A 18 -8.11 14.89 10.99
C PHE A 18 -7.40 13.53 10.89
N ASN A 19 -6.08 13.53 10.66
CA ASN A 19 -5.28 12.30 10.62
C ASN A 19 -5.26 11.55 11.97
N MET A 20 -5.23 12.27 13.09
CA MET A 20 -5.31 11.66 14.42
C MET A 20 -6.67 11.03 14.68
N MET A 21 -7.76 11.69 14.30
CA MET A 21 -9.13 11.16 14.42
C MET A 21 -9.33 9.92 13.53
N ALA A 22 -8.81 9.91 12.31
CA ALA A 22 -8.84 8.75 11.42
C ALA A 22 -8.07 7.54 11.98
N LYS A 23 -7.01 7.78 12.79
CA LYS A 23 -6.27 6.73 13.51
C LYS A 23 -7.00 6.21 14.75
N GLN A 24 -7.88 6.99 15.35
CA GLN A 24 -8.64 6.64 16.57
C GLN A 24 -9.86 5.73 16.29
N SER A 25 -10.20 5.47 15.04
CA SER A 25 -11.14 4.40 14.67
C SER A 25 -10.54 3.05 15.05
N LYS A 26 -10.52 2.80 16.36
CA LYS A 26 -9.98 1.59 16.99
C LYS A 26 -10.92 0.42 16.76
N MET A 27 -10.58 -0.39 15.78
CA MET A 27 -10.92 -1.80 15.84
C MET A 27 -9.65 -2.60 15.53
N SER A 28 -9.08 -3.21 16.57
CA SER A 28 -7.91 -4.13 16.60
C SER A 28 -6.72 -3.72 15.70
N ASP A 29 -5.95 -2.76 16.19
CA ASP A 29 -4.82 -2.14 15.49
C ASP A 29 -3.77 -3.15 14.95
N ASN A 30 -3.54 -4.26 15.67
CA ASN A 30 -2.57 -5.27 15.26
C ASN A 30 -3.08 -6.17 14.14
N LEU A 31 -4.34 -6.61 14.17
CA LEU A 31 -4.93 -7.42 13.12
C LEU A 31 -5.06 -6.65 11.81
N HIS A 32 -5.43 -5.36 11.90
CA HIS A 32 -5.49 -4.45 10.74
C HIS A 32 -4.11 -4.12 10.16
N LYS A 33 -3.08 -4.00 11.01
CA LYS A 33 -1.69 -3.79 10.56
C LYS A 33 -1.14 -5.03 9.86
N MET A 34 -1.43 -6.23 10.38
CA MET A 34 -1.06 -7.50 9.75
C MET A 34 -1.79 -7.69 8.41
N ALA A 35 -3.09 -7.49 8.38
CA ALA A 35 -3.89 -7.62 7.16
C ALA A 35 -3.50 -6.60 6.08
N ARG A 36 -3.12 -5.37 6.46
CA ARG A 36 -2.61 -4.35 5.55
C ARG A 36 -1.24 -4.73 4.98
N GLY A 37 -0.35 -5.23 5.83
CA GLY A 37 0.98 -5.70 5.42
C GLY A 37 0.91 -6.92 4.49
N GLU A 38 0.07 -7.89 4.82
CA GLU A 38 -0.21 -9.06 3.98
C GLU A 38 -0.70 -8.65 2.59
N ALA A 39 -1.59 -7.69 2.55
CA ALA A 39 -2.13 -7.17 1.30
C ALA A 39 -1.10 -6.48 0.41
N ILE A 40 -0.24 -5.65 0.98
CA ILE A 40 0.82 -4.98 0.21
C ILE A 40 1.76 -6.03 -0.38
N MET A 41 2.13 -7.04 0.40
CA MET A 41 3.03 -8.09 -0.07
C MET A 41 2.40 -8.98 -1.15
N LEU A 42 1.10 -9.30 -1.05
CA LEU A 42 0.36 -9.99 -2.12
C LEU A 42 0.26 -9.14 -3.39
N GLU A 43 0.05 -7.82 -3.25
CA GLU A 43 0.08 -6.90 -4.40
C GLU A 43 1.47 -6.81 -5.04
N CYS A 44 2.56 -6.81 -4.27
CA CYS A 44 3.92 -6.88 -4.83
C CYS A 44 4.11 -8.14 -5.68
N LEU A 45 3.64 -9.29 -5.20
CA LEU A 45 3.68 -10.55 -5.95
C LEU A 45 2.82 -10.49 -7.21
N ALA A 46 1.65 -9.89 -7.14
CA ALA A 46 0.72 -9.75 -8.27
C ALA A 46 1.24 -8.81 -9.39
N HIS A 47 2.23 -7.97 -9.10
CA HIS A 47 2.89 -7.10 -10.09
C HIS A 47 4.19 -7.69 -10.65
N SER A 48 4.51 -8.93 -10.30
CA SER A 48 5.71 -9.61 -10.77
C SER A 48 5.36 -10.80 -11.65
N ASP A 49 5.81 -10.78 -12.90
CA ASP A 49 5.53 -11.85 -13.88
C ASP A 49 6.22 -13.17 -13.51
N ASN A 50 7.38 -13.12 -12.86
CA ASN A 50 8.21 -14.29 -12.54
C ASN A 50 8.28 -14.59 -11.04
N GLY A 51 7.44 -13.95 -10.23
CA GLY A 51 7.54 -14.01 -8.77
C GLY A 51 8.70 -13.18 -8.21
N LEU A 52 8.84 -13.18 -6.90
CA LEU A 52 9.85 -12.42 -6.17
C LEU A 52 10.58 -13.30 -5.15
N MET A 53 11.86 -13.05 -4.97
CA MET A 53 12.58 -13.59 -3.81
C MET A 53 12.14 -12.88 -2.52
N PRO A 54 12.25 -13.52 -1.34
CA PRO A 54 11.83 -12.92 -0.07
C PRO A 54 12.46 -11.55 0.23
N ASN A 55 13.73 -11.33 -0.15
CA ASN A 55 14.42 -10.05 0.00
C ASN A 55 13.86 -8.96 -0.96
N GLU A 56 13.40 -9.34 -2.14
CA GLU A 56 12.77 -8.42 -3.08
C GLU A 56 11.38 -8.00 -2.58
N ILE A 57 10.61 -8.94 -2.00
CA ILE A 57 9.35 -8.62 -1.32
C ILE A 57 9.60 -7.62 -0.19
N ALA A 58 10.66 -7.82 0.63
CA ALA A 58 11.00 -6.92 1.72
C ALA A 58 11.28 -5.48 1.21
N LYS A 59 12.04 -5.36 0.13
CA LYS A 59 12.35 -4.06 -0.51
C LYS A 59 11.11 -3.41 -1.10
N SER A 60 10.33 -4.14 -1.89
CA SER A 60 9.15 -3.62 -2.59
C SER A 60 8.03 -3.21 -1.63
N ALA A 61 7.86 -3.96 -0.53
CA ALA A 61 6.84 -3.68 0.48
C ALA A 61 7.32 -2.73 1.60
N TYR A 62 8.60 -2.31 1.58
CA TYR A 62 9.23 -1.49 2.62
C TYR A 62 9.07 -2.08 4.03
N VAL A 63 9.32 -3.39 4.16
CA VAL A 63 9.21 -4.13 5.42
C VAL A 63 10.50 -4.90 5.73
N SER A 64 10.67 -5.34 6.98
CA SER A 64 11.80 -6.19 7.37
C SER A 64 11.67 -7.61 6.83
N THR A 65 12.82 -8.31 6.65
CA THR A 65 12.87 -9.72 6.24
C THR A 65 12.15 -10.64 7.23
N ALA A 66 12.22 -10.35 8.54
CA ALA A 66 11.48 -11.07 9.56
C ALA A 66 9.96 -10.99 9.36
N ARG A 67 9.48 -9.82 8.94
CA ARG A 67 8.06 -9.61 8.64
C ARG A 67 7.64 -10.35 7.37
N VAL A 68 8.50 -10.39 6.36
CA VAL A 68 8.28 -11.21 5.15
C VAL A 68 8.21 -12.69 5.51
N ALA A 69 9.11 -13.21 6.35
CA ALA A 69 9.08 -14.61 6.76
C ALA A 69 7.76 -14.98 7.47
N ALA A 70 7.28 -14.14 8.39
CA ALA A 70 5.99 -14.33 9.05
C ALA A 70 4.82 -14.27 8.06
N PHE A 71 4.84 -13.34 7.11
CA PHE A 71 3.87 -13.24 6.04
C PHE A 71 3.85 -14.51 5.17
N LEU A 72 5.00 -14.94 4.67
CA LEU A 72 5.10 -16.12 3.79
C LEU A 72 4.52 -17.35 4.48
N LYS A 73 4.84 -17.56 5.77
CA LYS A 73 4.27 -18.66 6.57
C LYS A 73 2.74 -18.59 6.65
N ALA A 74 2.18 -17.40 6.81
CA ALA A 74 0.74 -17.20 6.93
C ALA A 74 0.00 -17.45 5.60
N VAL A 75 0.52 -16.92 4.48
CA VAL A 75 -0.15 -17.02 3.17
C VAL A 75 0.09 -18.36 2.50
N GLU A 76 1.21 -19.03 2.78
CA GLU A 76 1.49 -20.40 2.36
C GLU A 76 0.50 -21.38 2.99
N LYS A 77 0.19 -21.21 4.28
CA LYS A 77 -0.85 -21.99 4.99
C LYS A 77 -2.25 -21.78 4.38
N LYS A 78 -2.53 -20.62 3.80
CA LYS A 78 -3.77 -20.32 3.09
C LYS A 78 -3.78 -20.85 1.65
N GLY A 79 -2.67 -21.38 1.16
CA GLY A 79 -2.51 -21.84 -0.22
C GLY A 79 -2.42 -20.69 -1.25
N TYR A 80 -2.11 -19.46 -0.82
CA TYR A 80 -2.07 -18.29 -1.71
C TYR A 80 -0.79 -18.18 -2.51
N ILE A 81 0.28 -18.82 -2.04
CA ILE A 81 1.60 -18.79 -2.68
C ILE A 81 2.17 -20.19 -2.84
N GLN A 82 3.10 -20.30 -3.78
CA GLN A 82 3.98 -21.44 -3.92
C GLN A 82 5.41 -20.99 -4.11
N ARG A 83 6.36 -21.87 -3.79
CA ARG A 83 7.79 -21.67 -3.94
C ARG A 83 8.27 -22.37 -5.19
N ILE A 84 8.93 -21.62 -6.08
CA ILE A 84 9.52 -22.17 -7.31
C ILE A 84 11.04 -22.02 -7.23
N SER A 85 11.76 -23.13 -7.34
CA SER A 85 13.22 -23.09 -7.46
C SER A 85 13.59 -22.56 -8.84
N LEU A 86 14.56 -21.65 -8.89
CA LEU A 86 15.08 -21.18 -10.16
C LEU A 86 15.98 -22.24 -10.82
N GLU A 87 15.85 -22.39 -12.13
CA GLU A 87 16.73 -23.28 -12.90
C GLU A 87 18.20 -22.88 -12.71
N GLY A 88 19.04 -23.85 -12.37
CA GLY A 88 20.47 -23.67 -12.17
C GLY A 88 20.92 -23.34 -10.74
N ASP A 89 20.06 -22.89 -9.85
CA ASP A 89 20.41 -22.64 -8.44
C ASP A 89 19.27 -22.97 -7.48
N ARG A 90 19.29 -24.19 -6.92
CA ARG A 90 18.30 -24.67 -5.94
C ARG A 90 18.24 -23.85 -4.64
N ARG A 91 19.19 -22.93 -4.43
CA ARG A 91 19.23 -22.04 -3.27
C ARG A 91 18.39 -20.79 -3.48
N LYS A 92 18.08 -20.46 -4.74
CA LYS A 92 17.24 -19.31 -5.10
C LYS A 92 15.81 -19.77 -5.30
N VAL A 93 14.92 -19.26 -4.46
CA VAL A 93 13.50 -19.61 -4.47
C VAL A 93 12.69 -18.37 -4.72
N ASN A 94 11.94 -18.36 -5.81
CA ASN A 94 10.93 -17.34 -6.09
C ASN A 94 9.60 -17.73 -5.45
N ILE A 95 8.91 -16.74 -4.95
CA ILE A 95 7.55 -16.83 -4.43
C ILE A 95 6.61 -16.34 -5.53
N VAL A 96 5.64 -17.16 -5.90
CA VAL A 96 4.60 -16.81 -6.88
C VAL A 96 3.22 -17.01 -6.27
N LEU A 97 2.24 -16.29 -6.79
CA LEU A 97 0.83 -16.52 -6.43
C LEU A 97 0.34 -17.82 -7.08
N THR A 98 -0.47 -18.57 -6.35
CA THR A 98 -1.32 -19.64 -6.88
C THR A 98 -2.60 -19.05 -7.46
N ASP A 99 -3.43 -19.87 -8.13
CA ASP A 99 -4.75 -19.44 -8.59
C ASP A 99 -5.62 -18.92 -7.43
N ILE A 100 -5.57 -19.62 -6.28
CA ILE A 100 -6.25 -19.18 -5.05
C ILE A 100 -5.70 -17.84 -4.57
N GLY A 101 -4.39 -17.63 -4.66
CA GLY A 101 -3.74 -16.36 -4.33
C GLY A 101 -4.18 -15.23 -5.27
N TRP A 102 -4.27 -15.50 -6.56
CA TRP A 102 -4.78 -14.55 -7.54
C TRP A 102 -6.24 -14.17 -7.28
N ASP A 103 -7.09 -15.14 -6.96
CA ASP A 103 -8.49 -14.90 -6.60
C ASP A 103 -8.61 -14.05 -5.33
N ALA A 104 -7.75 -14.29 -4.34
CA ALA A 104 -7.71 -13.49 -3.12
C ALA A 104 -7.32 -12.02 -3.40
N VAL A 105 -6.31 -11.77 -4.26
CA VAL A 105 -5.91 -10.43 -4.69
C VAL A 105 -7.04 -9.74 -5.45
N LYS A 106 -7.64 -10.43 -6.43
CA LYS A 106 -8.73 -9.92 -7.26
C LYS A 106 -9.95 -9.53 -6.44
N GLY A 107 -10.42 -10.43 -5.59
CA GLY A 107 -11.56 -10.17 -4.72
C GLY A 107 -11.32 -9.03 -3.72
N ARG A 108 -10.05 -8.84 -3.30
CA ARG A 108 -9.68 -7.69 -2.49
C ARG A 108 -9.72 -6.38 -3.27
N ARG A 109 -9.15 -6.34 -4.50
CA ARG A 109 -9.20 -5.17 -5.38
C ARG A 109 -10.63 -4.74 -5.65
N GLU A 110 -11.51 -5.68 -5.93
CA GLU A 110 -12.94 -5.43 -6.13
C GLU A 110 -13.61 -4.83 -4.89
N ARG A 111 -13.37 -5.39 -3.71
CA ARG A 111 -13.92 -4.83 -2.45
C ARG A 111 -13.39 -3.43 -2.17
N MET A 112 -12.11 -3.19 -2.42
CA MET A 112 -11.51 -1.86 -2.26
C MET A 112 -12.13 -0.85 -3.23
N LEU A 113 -12.26 -1.24 -4.51
CA LEU A 113 -12.90 -0.40 -5.52
C LEU A 113 -14.34 -0.05 -5.14
N LYS A 114 -15.15 -1.03 -4.73
CA LYS A 114 -16.52 -0.80 -4.27
C LYS A 114 -16.57 0.19 -3.09
N GLY A 115 -15.65 0.06 -2.15
CA GLY A 115 -15.55 0.98 -1.02
C GLY A 115 -15.21 2.40 -1.43
N VAL A 116 -14.27 2.56 -2.38
CA VAL A 116 -13.90 3.87 -2.91
C VAL A 116 -15.06 4.47 -3.71
N VAL A 117 -15.73 3.70 -4.56
CA VAL A 117 -16.92 4.16 -5.32
C VAL A 117 -18.00 4.68 -4.36
N ALA A 118 -18.37 3.89 -3.36
CA ALA A 118 -19.39 4.31 -2.39
C ALA A 118 -18.98 5.56 -1.59
N TYR A 119 -17.69 5.77 -1.36
CA TYR A 119 -17.19 7.00 -0.74
C TYR A 119 -17.33 8.19 -1.68
N LEU A 120 -16.91 8.06 -2.95
CA LEU A 120 -16.97 9.14 -3.95
C LEU A 120 -18.42 9.51 -4.31
N GLU A 121 -19.33 8.54 -4.38
CA GLU A 121 -20.78 8.81 -4.54
C GLU A 121 -21.33 9.69 -3.41
N ARG A 122 -20.89 9.47 -2.17
CA ARG A 122 -21.30 10.30 -1.02
C ARG A 122 -20.64 11.66 -1.00
N LEU A 123 -19.44 11.77 -1.57
CA LEU A 123 -18.71 13.04 -1.70
C LEU A 123 -19.35 13.96 -2.74
N GLY A 124 -19.93 13.37 -3.81
CA GLY A 124 -20.51 14.07 -4.94
C GLY A 124 -19.47 14.37 -6.05
N GLU A 125 -19.97 14.70 -7.23
CA GLU A 125 -19.13 14.86 -8.43
C GLU A 125 -18.13 16.03 -8.30
N GLU A 126 -18.58 17.20 -7.88
CA GLU A 126 -17.75 18.41 -7.77
C GLU A 126 -16.57 18.19 -6.81
N ASP A 127 -16.86 17.69 -5.61
CA ASP A 127 -15.83 17.45 -4.61
C ASP A 127 -14.91 16.27 -4.99
N THR A 128 -15.43 15.29 -5.71
CA THR A 128 -14.61 14.20 -6.28
C THR A 128 -13.59 14.74 -7.26
N GLU A 129 -13.98 15.58 -8.20
CA GLU A 129 -13.08 16.19 -9.17
C GLU A 129 -12.04 17.11 -8.48
N ASN A 130 -12.47 17.90 -7.49
CA ASN A 130 -11.58 18.70 -6.67
C ASN A 130 -10.55 17.87 -5.91
N LEU A 131 -10.97 16.76 -5.31
CA LEU A 131 -10.10 15.81 -4.61
C LEU A 131 -9.05 15.22 -5.55
N LEU A 132 -9.47 14.70 -6.71
CA LEU A 132 -8.56 14.12 -7.69
C LEU A 132 -7.55 15.14 -8.22
N ARG A 133 -7.97 16.36 -8.50
CA ARG A 133 -7.10 17.47 -8.92
C ARG A 133 -6.05 17.82 -7.86
N ILE A 134 -6.45 17.84 -6.57
CA ILE A 134 -5.52 18.12 -5.47
C ILE A 134 -4.52 16.97 -5.29
N LEU A 135 -4.97 15.71 -5.37
CA LEU A 135 -4.11 14.54 -5.28
C LEU A 135 -3.07 14.51 -6.40
N GLU A 136 -3.46 14.83 -7.64
CA GLU A 136 -2.54 14.89 -8.77
C GLU A 136 -1.49 15.99 -8.59
N LYS A 137 -1.89 17.16 -8.13
CA LYS A 137 -0.97 18.27 -7.80
C LYS A 137 0.01 17.84 -6.70
N THR A 138 -0.47 17.14 -5.67
CA THR A 138 0.37 16.62 -4.58
C THR A 138 1.39 15.61 -5.10
N ARG A 139 0.98 14.72 -6.00
CA ARG A 139 1.86 13.73 -6.64
C ARG A 139 3.01 14.41 -7.40
N THR A 140 2.71 15.45 -8.15
CA THR A 140 3.71 16.24 -8.90
C THR A 140 4.71 16.89 -7.96
N ILE A 141 4.26 17.55 -6.89
CA ILE A 141 5.12 18.19 -5.88
C ILE A 141 6.04 17.15 -5.20
N MET A 142 5.51 15.98 -4.86
CA MET A 142 6.31 14.90 -4.24
C MET A 142 7.37 14.37 -5.18
N LYS A 143 7.08 14.23 -6.49
CA LYS A 143 8.03 13.80 -7.50
C LYS A 143 9.17 14.79 -7.66
N GLU A 144 8.86 16.08 -7.80
CA GLU A 144 9.86 17.15 -7.91
C GLU A 144 10.79 17.20 -6.68
N ASN A 145 10.24 17.03 -5.47
CA ASN A 145 11.04 16.98 -4.24
C ASN A 145 11.99 15.78 -4.17
N ASN A 146 11.57 14.63 -4.70
CA ASN A 146 12.43 13.44 -4.75
C ASN A 146 13.57 13.59 -5.78
N ASP A 147 13.28 14.18 -6.93
CA ASP A 147 14.27 14.44 -7.98
C ASP A 147 15.34 15.45 -7.52
N MET A 148 14.96 16.41 -6.66
CA MET A 148 15.91 17.35 -6.03
C MET A 148 16.81 16.67 -4.99
N LYS A 149 16.32 15.71 -4.22
CA LYS A 149 17.11 14.96 -3.22
C LYS A 149 18.06 13.95 -3.83
N GLY A 150 17.78 13.45 -5.02
CA GLY A 150 18.65 12.51 -5.74
C GLY A 150 19.85 13.16 -6.44
N LYS A 151 19.96 14.50 -6.40
CA LYS A 151 21.06 15.29 -7.02
C LYS A 151 22.04 15.85 -6.01
N GLN A 152 21.93 15.52 -4.74
CA GLN A 152 22.89 15.80 -3.67
C GLN A 152 23.62 14.51 -3.26
#